data_7f7e6c692c980e59a6ec80fe09fb7e3a
#
_entry.id   7f7e6c692c980e59a6ec80fe09fb7e3a
#
_cell.length_a   1.000
_cell.length_b   1.000
_cell.length_c   1.000
_cell.angle_alpha   90.00
_cell.angle_beta   90.00
_cell.angle_gamma   90.00
#
_symmetry.space_group_name_H-M   'P 1'
#
loop_
_entity.id
_entity.type
_entity.pdbx_description
1 polymer ?
#
loop_
_entity_poly.entity_id
_entity_poly.type
_entity_poly.pdbx_seq_one_letter_code
_entity_poly.pdbx_strand_id
1 'polypeptide(L)'
;MRTDAASRRNHGSGDAAGTSVNESGMIHKTVHVSPAGGAAGDGSAASPFDDIAKAAAACPGSTILVHGGVYGRIALGPEASGGADSPTVIRAAEGERVLIRPDGGTGIRILNAHHLILEGFEVEGGTHGIRYESTREAGNTPLGGVAIRNCTVHGIRGVHGICVYARNDRAPVTDLTVEGCRVYDCECGSSESLVLNGNIEGFRIVSNVIFGNNNIGIDMIGFEGTAKHPGSVRGRNPYEADFVRRGVCRNNVVWGISTEGNMAYVSDGHFDPCADGIYVDGGQDIEIAENFVFCCDIGIEVATEHSPDDNPLFRVSGIRVHDNVIAGCRGFAGLCFGGYARHLGYTEGCEFDHNTLVDNDTQIAVQRSRDNRIHRNLILGGESGVVFNESCRPEDLVNRIDANAAAGIRDRESWRAEYGPLSPDRATLADGFRTLAPDVGSRWIPAPEWTELCREQMKRESVKEQL
;
A
#
# COMPACT_ATOMS: atom_id res chain seq x y z
N MET A 1 6.51 6.52 -60.85
CA MET A 1 6.86 5.16 -61.23
C MET A 1 6.49 4.30 -60.01
N ARG A 2 5.33 3.72 -60.01
CA ARG A 2 5.03 2.35 -60.38
C ARG A 2 5.87 1.40 -59.55
N THR A 3 5.42 0.44 -58.76
CA THR A 3 4.26 -0.50 -58.71
C THR A 3 4.65 -1.46 -57.59
N ASP A 4 3.92 -2.26 -56.92
CA ASP A 4 2.57 -2.82 -56.98
C ASP A 4 2.37 -3.69 -55.71
N ALA A 5 1.14 -3.90 -55.40
CA ALA A 5 0.62 -4.74 -54.35
C ALA A 5 0.86 -6.24 -54.60
N ALA A 6 0.93 -7.02 -53.53
CA ALA A 6 0.46 -8.43 -53.59
C ALA A 6 -0.09 -8.88 -52.23
N SER A 7 -1.39 -8.97 -52.19
CA SER A 7 -2.22 -9.78 -51.31
C SER A 7 -1.77 -11.24 -51.31
N ARG A 8 -1.68 -11.86 -50.13
CA ARG A 8 -1.97 -13.31 -50.01
C ARG A 8 -2.75 -13.56 -48.72
N ARG A 9 -4.01 -13.88 -48.90
CA ARG A 9 -4.84 -14.61 -47.95
C ARG A 9 -4.24 -16.01 -47.78
N ASN A 10 -4.14 -16.46 -46.53
CA ASN A 10 -4.12 -17.88 -46.26
C ASN A 10 -5.15 -18.21 -45.20
N HIS A 11 -6.14 -18.98 -45.60
CA HIS A 11 -7.03 -19.74 -44.73
C HIS A 11 -6.28 -20.98 -44.25
N GLY A 12 -6.42 -21.28 -42.95
CA GLY A 12 -5.90 -22.52 -42.36
C GLY A 12 -6.36 -22.63 -40.93
N SER A 13 -7.45 -23.19 -40.74
CA SER A 13 -8.05 -24.06 -39.70
C SER A 13 -7.14 -24.62 -38.61
N GLY A 14 -7.69 -24.66 -37.39
CA GLY A 14 -7.35 -25.65 -36.36
C GLY A 14 -6.76 -25.03 -35.08
N ASP A 15 -7.63 -24.57 -34.18
CA ASP A 15 -7.25 -24.16 -32.83
C ASP A 15 -7.03 -25.37 -31.94
N ALA A 16 -5.76 -25.66 -31.69
CA ALA A 16 -5.30 -26.33 -30.48
C ALA A 16 -4.80 -25.24 -29.52
N ALA A 17 -5.03 -25.40 -28.20
CA ALA A 17 -4.65 -24.51 -27.09
C ALA A 17 -3.63 -23.42 -27.46
N GLY A 18 -4.03 -22.15 -27.39
CA GLY A 18 -3.21 -21.04 -27.87
C GLY A 18 -1.88 -20.98 -27.10
N THR A 19 -0.80 -21.19 -27.83
CA THR A 19 0.56 -21.03 -27.31
C THR A 19 1.08 -19.67 -27.74
N SER A 20 1.33 -18.78 -26.78
CA SER A 20 2.06 -17.54 -27.02
C SER A 20 3.55 -17.74 -26.71
N VAL A 21 4.42 -17.25 -27.58
CA VAL A 21 5.87 -17.27 -27.37
C VAL A 21 6.25 -15.88 -26.89
N ASN A 22 6.89 -15.80 -25.71
CA ASN A 22 7.44 -14.54 -25.22
C ASN A 22 8.76 -14.20 -25.92
N GLU A 23 9.32 -13.00 -25.67
CA GLU A 23 10.61 -12.54 -26.25
C GLU A 23 11.80 -13.46 -25.92
N SER A 24 11.70 -14.32 -24.91
CA SER A 24 12.69 -15.34 -24.54
C SER A 24 12.49 -16.70 -25.23
N GLY A 25 11.48 -16.86 -26.08
CA GLY A 25 11.21 -18.09 -26.84
C GLY A 25 10.52 -19.21 -26.05
N MET A 26 10.04 -18.92 -24.81
CA MET A 26 9.30 -19.90 -24.02
C MET A 26 7.83 -19.96 -24.42
N ILE A 27 7.30 -21.17 -24.53
CA ILE A 27 5.91 -21.45 -24.86
C ILE A 27 5.10 -21.44 -23.55
N HIS A 28 4.34 -20.35 -23.30
CA HIS A 28 3.35 -20.35 -22.22
C HIS A 28 2.04 -20.99 -22.67
N LYS A 29 1.66 -22.04 -21.98
CA LYS A 29 0.34 -22.66 -22.20
C LYS A 29 -0.74 -21.75 -21.63
N THR A 30 -1.78 -21.43 -22.40
CA THR A 30 -2.97 -20.77 -21.91
C THR A 30 -4.05 -21.81 -21.60
N VAL A 31 -4.64 -21.68 -20.43
CA VAL A 31 -5.73 -22.54 -19.93
C VAL A 31 -6.92 -21.66 -19.60
N HIS A 32 -8.11 -22.09 -20.00
CA HIS A 32 -9.34 -21.33 -19.85
C HIS A 32 -10.16 -21.80 -18.65
N VAL A 33 -10.73 -20.84 -17.91
CA VAL A 33 -11.71 -21.06 -16.84
C VAL A 33 -12.96 -20.25 -17.13
N SER A 34 -14.13 -20.86 -16.96
CA SER A 34 -15.42 -20.19 -17.16
C SER A 34 -16.45 -20.70 -16.17
N PRO A 35 -17.40 -19.88 -15.70
CA PRO A 35 -18.53 -20.36 -14.88
C PRO A 35 -19.41 -21.37 -15.62
N ALA A 36 -19.36 -21.34 -16.99
CA ALA A 36 -20.07 -22.31 -17.82
C ALA A 36 -19.21 -23.54 -18.16
N GLY A 37 -18.00 -23.63 -17.61
CA GLY A 37 -17.10 -24.76 -17.75
C GLY A 37 -17.63 -26.01 -17.05
N GLY A 38 -16.98 -27.13 -17.28
CA GLY A 38 -17.39 -28.40 -16.70
C GLY A 38 -16.33 -28.98 -15.76
N ALA A 39 -16.75 -29.76 -14.77
CA ALA A 39 -15.85 -30.47 -13.87
C ALA A 39 -14.88 -31.42 -14.62
N ALA A 40 -15.24 -31.85 -15.83
CA ALA A 40 -14.40 -32.64 -16.74
C ALA A 40 -13.72 -31.78 -17.82
N GLY A 41 -13.74 -30.45 -17.71
CA GLY A 41 -13.05 -29.55 -18.64
C GLY A 41 -11.56 -29.86 -18.71
N ASP A 42 -10.97 -29.74 -19.91
CA ASP A 42 -9.54 -29.96 -20.14
C ASP A 42 -8.71 -28.66 -20.19
N GLY A 43 -9.39 -27.53 -19.97
CA GLY A 43 -8.80 -26.20 -19.98
C GLY A 43 -8.59 -25.62 -21.38
N SER A 44 -9.07 -26.25 -22.45
CA SER A 44 -9.14 -25.62 -23.76
C SER A 44 -10.24 -24.55 -23.79
N ALA A 45 -10.19 -23.65 -24.78
CA ALA A 45 -11.26 -22.66 -24.97
C ALA A 45 -12.62 -23.31 -25.21
N ALA A 46 -12.65 -24.50 -25.83
CA ALA A 46 -13.88 -25.25 -26.13
C ALA A 46 -14.40 -26.06 -24.92
N SER A 47 -13.52 -26.38 -23.97
CA SER A 47 -13.83 -27.19 -22.79
C SER A 47 -13.11 -26.60 -21.53
N PRO A 48 -13.46 -25.37 -21.12
CA PRO A 48 -12.79 -24.69 -20.01
C PRO A 48 -13.03 -25.40 -18.68
N PHE A 49 -12.11 -25.21 -17.74
CA PHE A 49 -12.34 -25.57 -16.34
C PHE A 49 -13.48 -24.74 -15.74
N ASP A 50 -14.14 -25.27 -14.73
CA ASP A 50 -15.18 -24.60 -13.94
C ASP A 50 -14.64 -23.94 -12.65
N ASP A 51 -13.39 -24.26 -12.26
CA ASP A 51 -12.77 -23.84 -11.01
C ASP A 51 -11.36 -23.28 -11.23
N ILE A 52 -11.14 -22.07 -10.72
CA ILE A 52 -9.88 -21.33 -10.88
C ILE A 52 -8.73 -22.01 -10.11
N ALA A 53 -8.98 -22.45 -8.88
CA ALA A 53 -7.97 -23.09 -8.06
C ALA A 53 -7.56 -24.44 -8.62
N LYS A 54 -8.52 -25.23 -9.10
CA LYS A 54 -8.27 -26.49 -9.80
C LYS A 54 -7.43 -26.28 -11.08
N ALA A 55 -7.75 -25.26 -11.86
CA ALA A 55 -6.99 -24.95 -13.06
C ALA A 55 -5.54 -24.56 -12.74
N ALA A 56 -5.35 -23.72 -11.73
CA ALA A 56 -4.02 -23.28 -11.29
C ALA A 56 -3.17 -24.44 -10.75
N ALA A 57 -3.76 -25.34 -9.94
CA ALA A 57 -3.08 -26.52 -9.43
C ALA A 57 -2.75 -27.56 -10.53
N ALA A 58 -3.61 -27.70 -11.53
CA ALA A 58 -3.40 -28.64 -12.64
C ALA A 58 -2.39 -28.13 -13.67
N CYS A 59 -2.19 -26.80 -13.77
CA CYS A 59 -1.38 -26.18 -14.81
C CYS A 59 -0.45 -25.10 -14.22
N PRO A 60 0.42 -25.42 -13.27
CA PRO A 60 1.38 -24.44 -12.74
C PRO A 60 2.34 -23.96 -13.84
N GLY A 61 2.78 -22.71 -13.75
CA GLY A 61 3.65 -22.09 -14.75
C GLY A 61 2.96 -21.72 -16.06
N SER A 62 1.62 -21.73 -16.09
CA SER A 62 0.80 -21.40 -17.25
C SER A 62 0.03 -20.10 -17.03
N THR A 63 -0.56 -19.57 -18.11
CA THR A 63 -1.56 -18.51 -18.02
C THR A 63 -2.94 -19.12 -17.84
N ILE A 64 -3.57 -18.88 -16.70
CA ILE A 64 -4.96 -19.24 -16.41
C ILE A 64 -5.84 -18.05 -16.78
N LEU A 65 -6.47 -18.11 -17.93
CA LEU A 65 -7.34 -17.06 -18.44
C LEU A 65 -8.77 -17.29 -17.93
N VAL A 66 -9.22 -16.40 -17.05
CA VAL A 66 -10.52 -16.50 -16.40
C VAL A 66 -11.54 -15.64 -17.13
N HIS A 67 -12.59 -16.27 -17.65
CA HIS A 67 -13.67 -15.60 -18.34
C HIS A 67 -14.67 -14.94 -17.40
N GLY A 68 -15.35 -13.91 -17.89
CA GLY A 68 -16.30 -13.10 -17.15
C GLY A 68 -17.39 -13.93 -16.47
N GLY A 69 -17.77 -13.50 -15.29
CA GLY A 69 -18.79 -14.12 -14.47
C GLY A 69 -18.61 -13.90 -13.00
N VAL A 70 -19.49 -14.50 -12.21
CA VAL A 70 -19.44 -14.47 -10.74
C VAL A 70 -18.90 -15.79 -10.24
N TYR A 71 -17.84 -15.70 -9.45
CA TYR A 71 -17.19 -16.84 -8.82
C TYR A 71 -17.30 -16.75 -7.30
N GLY A 72 -17.25 -17.89 -6.63
CA GLY A 72 -17.12 -17.98 -5.20
C GLY A 72 -15.70 -17.71 -4.71
N ARG A 73 -15.42 -18.11 -3.45
CA ARG A 73 -14.09 -17.99 -2.84
C ARG A 73 -13.05 -18.81 -3.62
N ILE A 74 -11.84 -18.26 -3.72
CA ILE A 74 -10.69 -18.91 -4.33
C ILE A 74 -9.66 -19.22 -3.25
N ALA A 75 -9.14 -20.44 -3.22
CA ALA A 75 -8.05 -20.85 -2.36
C ALA A 75 -6.91 -21.45 -3.19
N LEU A 76 -5.77 -20.77 -3.22
CA LEU A 76 -4.57 -21.17 -3.95
C LEU A 76 -3.50 -21.61 -2.94
N GLY A 77 -2.97 -22.81 -3.14
CA GLY A 77 -1.90 -23.37 -2.33
C GLY A 77 -0.56 -23.40 -3.05
N PRO A 78 0.45 -24.06 -2.46
CA PRO A 78 1.78 -24.21 -3.07
C PRO A 78 1.76 -24.87 -4.45
N GLU A 79 0.75 -25.69 -4.73
CA GLU A 79 0.53 -26.39 -6.00
C GLU A 79 0.22 -25.44 -7.16
N ALA A 80 -0.21 -24.23 -6.87
CA ALA A 80 -0.43 -23.19 -7.89
C ALA A 80 0.85 -22.39 -8.22
N SER A 81 1.98 -22.69 -7.58
CA SER A 81 3.24 -21.97 -7.78
C SER A 81 3.84 -22.25 -9.14
N GLY A 82 4.35 -21.21 -9.79
CA GLY A 82 5.17 -21.34 -11.00
C GLY A 82 6.67 -21.40 -10.71
N GLY A 83 7.48 -21.16 -11.72
CA GLY A 83 8.92 -20.93 -11.63
C GLY A 83 9.28 -19.46 -11.84
N ALA A 84 10.52 -19.08 -11.52
CA ALA A 84 10.97 -17.71 -11.73
C ALA A 84 10.86 -17.27 -13.20
N ASP A 85 11.20 -18.16 -14.12
CA ASP A 85 11.12 -17.90 -15.56
C ASP A 85 9.75 -18.21 -16.17
N SER A 86 8.88 -18.89 -15.42
CA SER A 86 7.53 -19.29 -15.85
C SER A 86 6.54 -19.18 -14.69
N PRO A 87 6.18 -17.97 -14.25
CA PRO A 87 5.20 -17.79 -13.18
C PRO A 87 3.83 -18.30 -13.59
N THR A 88 3.06 -18.75 -12.63
CA THR A 88 1.63 -19.00 -12.85
C THR A 88 0.92 -17.63 -12.91
N VAL A 89 0.29 -17.32 -14.03
CA VAL A 89 -0.46 -16.08 -14.22
C VAL A 89 -1.95 -16.38 -14.22
N ILE A 90 -2.65 -15.95 -13.20
CA ILE A 90 -4.12 -16.08 -13.09
C ILE A 90 -4.70 -14.71 -13.38
N ARG A 91 -5.34 -14.54 -14.53
CA ARG A 91 -5.82 -13.24 -14.97
C ARG A 91 -7.23 -13.27 -15.56
N ALA A 92 -7.95 -12.18 -15.36
CA ALA A 92 -9.20 -11.95 -16.07
C ALA A 92 -8.98 -11.85 -17.59
N ALA A 93 -9.91 -12.35 -18.37
CA ALA A 93 -9.90 -12.16 -19.82
C ALA A 93 -10.13 -10.68 -20.15
N GLU A 94 -9.43 -10.19 -21.17
CA GLU A 94 -9.46 -8.77 -21.52
C GLU A 94 -10.89 -8.30 -21.86
N GLY A 95 -11.29 -7.19 -21.23
CA GLY A 95 -12.64 -6.62 -21.39
C GLY A 95 -13.74 -7.38 -20.67
N GLU A 96 -13.44 -8.45 -19.96
CA GLU A 96 -14.42 -9.25 -19.23
C GLU A 96 -14.35 -8.98 -17.73
N ARG A 97 -15.50 -8.84 -17.07
CA ARG A 97 -15.60 -8.64 -15.61
C ARG A 97 -15.60 -9.99 -14.90
N VAL A 98 -14.56 -10.26 -14.14
CA VAL A 98 -14.45 -11.43 -13.26
C VAL A 98 -14.69 -10.99 -11.82
N LEU A 99 -15.86 -11.31 -11.28
CA LEU A 99 -16.29 -10.92 -9.94
C LEU A 99 -16.19 -12.09 -8.98
N ILE A 100 -15.38 -11.92 -7.95
CA ILE A 100 -15.29 -12.83 -6.81
C ILE A 100 -16.22 -12.32 -5.72
N ARG A 101 -17.29 -13.07 -5.46
CA ARG A 101 -18.25 -12.75 -4.40
C ARG A 101 -18.27 -13.91 -3.40
N PRO A 102 -17.53 -13.78 -2.28
CA PRO A 102 -17.48 -14.84 -1.28
C PRO A 102 -18.80 -14.90 -0.50
N ASP A 103 -19.19 -16.11 -0.12
CA ASP A 103 -20.22 -16.32 0.89
C ASP A 103 -19.56 -16.25 2.28
N GLY A 104 -19.24 -15.02 2.71
CA GLY A 104 -18.44 -14.75 3.91
C GLY A 104 -16.96 -15.13 3.78
N GLY A 105 -16.14 -14.80 4.78
CA GLY A 105 -14.71 -15.15 4.83
C GLY A 105 -13.86 -14.39 3.80
N THR A 106 -12.76 -15.00 3.35
CA THR A 106 -11.79 -14.42 2.42
C THR A 106 -12.21 -14.65 0.97
N GLY A 107 -12.19 -13.61 0.13
CA GLY A 107 -12.48 -13.72 -1.29
C GLY A 107 -11.44 -14.55 -2.04
N ILE A 108 -10.19 -14.10 -2.06
CA ILE A 108 -9.06 -14.82 -2.66
C ILE A 108 -8.01 -15.07 -1.57
N ARG A 109 -7.73 -16.32 -1.27
CA ARG A 109 -6.67 -16.72 -0.35
C ARG A 109 -5.54 -17.38 -1.10
N ILE A 110 -4.31 -16.91 -0.88
CA ILE A 110 -3.07 -17.48 -1.40
C ILE A 110 -2.24 -17.94 -0.20
N LEU A 111 -1.87 -19.22 -0.13
CA LEU A 111 -1.11 -19.79 0.97
C LEU A 111 0.17 -20.45 0.49
N ASN A 112 1.32 -19.99 0.97
CA ASN A 112 2.64 -20.55 0.67
C ASN A 112 2.96 -20.70 -0.84
N ALA A 113 2.27 -19.98 -1.71
CA ALA A 113 2.56 -19.97 -3.13
C ALA A 113 3.69 -18.97 -3.45
N HIS A 114 4.39 -19.21 -4.56
CA HIS A 114 5.46 -18.36 -5.06
C HIS A 114 5.42 -18.29 -6.60
N HIS A 115 6.04 -17.28 -7.19
CA HIS A 115 6.00 -17.05 -8.64
C HIS A 115 4.58 -17.16 -9.20
N LEU A 116 3.67 -16.36 -8.58
CA LEU A 116 2.24 -16.35 -8.91
C LEU A 116 1.79 -14.90 -9.10
N ILE A 117 1.14 -14.65 -10.22
CA ILE A 117 0.59 -13.34 -10.57
C ILE A 117 -0.93 -13.44 -10.62
N LEU A 118 -1.61 -12.63 -9.80
CA LEU A 118 -3.06 -12.46 -9.79
C LEU A 118 -3.41 -11.12 -10.41
N GLU A 119 -4.22 -11.09 -11.48
CA GLU A 119 -4.44 -9.88 -12.25
C GLU A 119 -5.89 -9.67 -12.71
N GLY A 120 -6.41 -8.45 -12.49
CA GLY A 120 -7.64 -7.97 -13.11
C GLY A 120 -8.93 -8.48 -12.47
N PHE A 121 -8.89 -8.96 -11.23
CA PHE A 121 -10.07 -9.45 -10.51
C PHE A 121 -10.79 -8.33 -9.77
N GLU A 122 -12.11 -8.42 -9.72
CA GLU A 122 -12.93 -7.65 -8.80
C GLU A 122 -13.36 -8.55 -7.63
N VAL A 123 -13.15 -8.09 -6.41
CA VAL A 123 -13.57 -8.79 -5.17
C VAL A 123 -14.54 -7.90 -4.41
N GLU A 124 -15.75 -8.38 -4.21
CA GLU A 124 -16.84 -7.66 -3.54
C GLU A 124 -17.29 -8.37 -2.28
N GLY A 125 -17.13 -7.73 -1.13
CA GLY A 125 -17.60 -8.26 0.15
C GLY A 125 -16.66 -9.28 0.79
N GLY A 126 -17.14 -9.92 1.87
CA GLY A 126 -16.35 -10.82 2.71
C GLY A 126 -15.64 -10.11 3.85
N THR A 127 -14.85 -10.85 4.62
CA THR A 127 -14.05 -10.32 5.73
C THR A 127 -12.64 -9.88 5.32
N HIS A 128 -12.11 -10.48 4.26
CA HIS A 128 -10.87 -10.09 3.57
C HIS A 128 -11.12 -10.18 2.07
N GLY A 129 -10.61 -9.22 1.32
CA GLY A 129 -10.67 -9.28 -0.13
C GLY A 129 -9.65 -10.26 -0.70
N ILE A 130 -8.37 -9.88 -0.74
CA ILE A 130 -7.26 -10.71 -1.19
C ILE A 130 -6.28 -10.89 -0.03
N ARG A 131 -5.96 -12.15 0.31
CA ARG A 131 -5.06 -12.48 1.40
C ARG A 131 -3.97 -13.43 0.96
N TYR A 132 -2.72 -12.98 1.03
CA TYR A 132 -1.54 -13.83 0.85
C TYR A 132 -0.90 -14.14 2.20
N GLU A 133 -0.55 -15.40 2.43
CA GLU A 133 0.09 -15.85 3.67
C GLU A 133 1.31 -16.74 3.36
N SER A 134 2.40 -16.50 4.08
CA SER A 134 3.46 -17.50 4.23
C SER A 134 3.46 -18.05 5.65
N THR A 135 3.69 -19.34 5.80
CA THR A 135 3.76 -20.03 7.07
C THR A 135 5.05 -20.85 7.20
N ARG A 136 5.36 -21.31 8.39
CA ARG A 136 6.53 -22.19 8.64
C ARG A 136 6.51 -23.49 7.82
N GLU A 137 5.35 -23.89 7.32
CA GLU A 137 5.20 -25.08 6.45
C GLU A 137 5.89 -24.87 5.09
N ALA A 138 6.09 -23.63 4.66
CA ALA A 138 6.90 -23.31 3.47
C ALA A 138 8.39 -23.64 3.64
N GLY A 139 8.85 -23.93 4.86
CA GLY A 139 10.25 -24.30 5.13
C GLY A 139 11.19 -23.13 5.28
N ASN A 140 12.45 -23.31 4.82
CA ASN A 140 13.54 -22.33 5.01
C ASN A 140 13.92 -21.60 3.72
N THR A 141 13.14 -21.75 2.66
CA THR A 141 13.39 -21.07 1.38
C THR A 141 12.48 -19.85 1.28
N PRO A 142 12.99 -18.68 0.89
CA PRO A 142 12.16 -17.52 0.62
C PRO A 142 11.08 -17.81 -0.42
N LEU A 143 9.89 -17.25 -0.21
CA LEU A 143 8.81 -17.29 -1.19
C LEU A 143 8.83 -15.98 -1.98
N GLY A 144 9.25 -16.04 -3.24
CA GLY A 144 9.40 -14.86 -4.10
C GLY A 144 8.42 -14.79 -5.27
N GLY A 145 8.38 -13.61 -5.91
CA GLY A 145 7.71 -13.41 -7.19
C GLY A 145 6.18 -13.48 -7.13
N VAL A 146 5.55 -13.07 -6.02
CA VAL A 146 4.09 -12.93 -5.93
C VAL A 146 3.69 -11.51 -6.31
N ALA A 147 2.74 -11.39 -7.25
CA ALA A 147 2.20 -10.11 -7.64
C ALA A 147 0.67 -10.10 -7.64
N ILE A 148 0.08 -9.04 -7.07
CA ILE A 148 -1.35 -8.72 -7.12
C ILE A 148 -1.47 -7.45 -7.94
N ARG A 149 -2.07 -7.55 -9.14
CA ARG A 149 -2.09 -6.45 -10.11
C ARG A 149 -3.49 -6.12 -10.60
N ASN A 150 -3.75 -4.83 -10.77
CA ASN A 150 -4.96 -4.33 -11.43
C ASN A 150 -6.26 -4.92 -10.86
N CYS A 151 -6.25 -5.30 -9.58
CA CYS A 151 -7.42 -5.84 -8.90
C CYS A 151 -8.24 -4.72 -8.25
N THR A 152 -9.56 -4.89 -8.22
CA THR A 152 -10.48 -4.01 -7.50
C THR A 152 -11.05 -4.74 -6.30
N VAL A 153 -10.93 -4.18 -5.11
CA VAL A 153 -11.43 -4.75 -3.86
C VAL A 153 -12.33 -3.72 -3.18
N HIS A 154 -13.55 -4.10 -2.86
CA HIS A 154 -14.50 -3.17 -2.22
C HIS A 154 -15.59 -3.88 -1.42
N GLY A 155 -16.30 -3.10 -0.60
CA GLY A 155 -17.41 -3.62 0.18
C GLY A 155 -17.00 -4.65 1.25
N ILE A 156 -15.73 -4.63 1.65
CA ILE A 156 -15.26 -5.52 2.72
C ILE A 156 -15.88 -5.08 4.05
N ARG A 157 -16.37 -6.05 4.81
CA ARG A 157 -16.96 -5.83 6.12
C ARG A 157 -16.33 -6.78 7.12
N GLY A 158 -15.16 -6.38 7.64
CA GLY A 158 -14.45 -7.24 8.58
C GLY A 158 -13.03 -6.83 8.91
N VAL A 159 -12.06 -7.13 8.05
CA VAL A 159 -10.65 -6.97 8.43
C VAL A 159 -9.83 -6.21 7.38
N HIS A 160 -9.56 -6.78 6.20
CA HIS A 160 -8.66 -6.14 5.23
C HIS A 160 -9.19 -6.18 3.79
N GLY A 161 -8.88 -5.14 3.02
CA GLY A 161 -9.03 -5.18 1.58
C GLY A 161 -8.01 -6.13 0.93
N ILE A 162 -6.73 -5.78 0.99
CA ILE A 162 -5.61 -6.62 0.52
C ILE A 162 -4.63 -6.78 1.68
N CYS A 163 -4.27 -8.01 2.04
CA CYS A 163 -3.29 -8.24 3.09
C CYS A 163 -2.27 -9.32 2.76
N VAL A 164 -1.04 -9.11 3.25
CA VAL A 164 0.05 -10.07 3.18
C VAL A 164 0.56 -10.33 4.59
N TYR A 165 0.38 -11.55 5.06
CA TYR A 165 0.88 -12.01 6.36
C TYR A 165 2.05 -12.97 6.17
N ALA A 166 3.27 -12.49 6.34
CA ALA A 166 4.48 -13.30 6.25
C ALA A 166 4.84 -13.88 7.63
N ARG A 167 4.17 -14.99 7.99
CA ARG A 167 4.28 -15.64 9.32
C ARG A 167 5.48 -16.57 9.46
N ASN A 168 6.26 -16.74 8.41
CA ASN A 168 7.42 -17.62 8.43
C ASN A 168 8.66 -16.88 8.94
N ASP A 169 9.03 -17.10 10.21
CA ASP A 169 10.25 -16.53 10.80
C ASP A 169 11.56 -17.13 10.29
N ARG A 170 11.52 -18.19 9.44
CA ARG A 170 12.67 -18.90 8.93
C ARG A 170 13.14 -18.37 7.57
N ALA A 171 12.19 -17.85 6.78
CA ALA A 171 12.47 -17.32 5.45
C ALA A 171 11.46 -16.24 5.08
N PRO A 172 11.89 -15.12 4.50
CA PRO A 172 11.01 -14.02 4.15
C PRO A 172 10.13 -14.32 2.92
N VAL A 173 9.06 -13.56 2.79
CA VAL A 173 8.47 -13.28 1.49
C VAL A 173 9.34 -12.24 0.79
N THR A 174 9.69 -12.47 -0.47
CA THR A 174 10.57 -11.60 -1.26
C THR A 174 9.94 -11.27 -2.61
N ASP A 175 10.40 -10.18 -3.23
CA ASP A 175 9.91 -9.77 -4.57
C ASP A 175 8.37 -9.77 -4.65
N LEU A 176 7.76 -9.14 -3.65
CA LEU A 176 6.32 -8.96 -3.58
C LEU A 176 5.90 -7.68 -4.29
N THR A 177 4.87 -7.75 -5.11
CA THR A 177 4.32 -6.56 -5.79
C THR A 177 2.81 -6.46 -5.57
N VAL A 178 2.35 -5.27 -5.16
CA VAL A 178 0.93 -4.87 -5.20
C VAL A 178 0.85 -3.62 -6.08
N GLU A 179 0.25 -3.74 -7.26
CA GLU A 179 0.35 -2.73 -8.32
C GLU A 179 -0.99 -2.46 -9.00
N GLY A 180 -1.33 -1.17 -9.20
CA GLY A 180 -2.50 -0.76 -9.98
C GLY A 180 -3.85 -1.18 -9.38
N CYS A 181 -3.87 -1.58 -8.11
CA CYS A 181 -5.08 -2.03 -7.44
C CYS A 181 -5.94 -0.86 -6.94
N ARG A 182 -7.24 -1.09 -6.82
CA ARG A 182 -8.21 -0.17 -6.22
C ARG A 182 -8.81 -0.81 -4.98
N VAL A 183 -8.75 -0.11 -3.84
CA VAL A 183 -9.34 -0.60 -2.57
C VAL A 183 -10.22 0.49 -1.99
N TYR A 184 -11.52 0.26 -1.87
CA TYR A 184 -12.45 1.28 -1.39
C TYR A 184 -13.70 0.69 -0.73
N ASP A 185 -14.42 1.52 0.02
CA ASP A 185 -15.65 1.11 0.72
C ASP A 185 -15.42 -0.12 1.62
N CYS A 186 -14.32 -0.10 2.39
CA CYS A 186 -13.98 -1.17 3.32
C CYS A 186 -14.17 -0.72 4.77
N GLU A 187 -14.89 -1.53 5.56
CA GLU A 187 -14.99 -1.39 7.00
C GLU A 187 -14.01 -2.39 7.65
N CYS A 188 -12.82 -1.91 7.96
CA CYS A 188 -11.71 -2.73 8.39
C CYS A 188 -11.66 -2.97 9.91
N GLY A 189 -12.50 -2.29 10.69
CA GLY A 189 -12.45 -2.35 12.16
C GLY A 189 -11.14 -1.74 12.67
N SER A 190 -10.36 -2.49 13.43
CA SER A 190 -9.01 -2.10 13.89
C SER A 190 -7.89 -2.57 12.93
N SER A 191 -8.20 -2.77 11.66
CA SER A 191 -7.28 -3.28 10.65
C SER A 191 -7.25 -2.38 9.41
N GLU A 192 -6.40 -2.67 8.45
CA GLU A 192 -5.99 -1.78 7.38
C GLU A 192 -6.61 -2.17 6.02
N SER A 193 -6.66 -1.23 5.10
CA SER A 193 -7.18 -1.46 3.74
C SER A 193 -6.21 -2.27 2.88
N LEU A 194 -4.92 -1.88 2.87
CA LEU A 194 -3.83 -2.60 2.24
C LEU A 194 -2.69 -2.74 3.24
N VAL A 195 -2.31 -3.96 3.61
CA VAL A 195 -1.30 -4.19 4.65
C VAL A 195 -0.27 -5.24 4.25
N LEU A 196 0.98 -4.96 4.61
CA LEU A 196 2.09 -5.90 4.65
C LEU A 196 2.53 -6.10 6.10
N ASN A 197 2.56 -7.33 6.60
CA ASN A 197 2.85 -7.62 8.00
C ASN A 197 3.77 -8.82 8.17
N GLY A 198 4.82 -8.68 8.98
CA GLY A 198 5.77 -9.73 9.35
C GLY A 198 7.00 -9.83 8.46
N ASN A 199 7.49 -11.03 8.19
CA ASN A 199 8.79 -11.26 7.53
C ASN A 199 8.73 -11.03 6.01
N ILE A 200 8.75 -9.77 5.60
CA ILE A 200 8.75 -9.37 4.18
C ILE A 200 10.00 -8.58 3.88
N GLU A 201 10.73 -8.98 2.85
CA GLU A 201 11.96 -8.31 2.41
C GLU A 201 11.97 -8.08 0.91
N GLY A 202 12.03 -6.83 0.49
CA GLY A 202 11.97 -6.47 -0.93
C GLY A 202 10.52 -6.53 -1.46
N PHE A 203 9.84 -5.39 -1.41
CA PHE A 203 8.46 -5.28 -1.89
C PHE A 203 8.24 -3.99 -2.67
N ARG A 204 7.13 -3.96 -3.40
CA ARG A 204 6.66 -2.79 -4.16
C ARG A 204 5.14 -2.63 -3.98
N ILE A 205 4.74 -1.50 -3.42
CA ILE A 205 3.34 -1.03 -3.37
C ILE A 205 3.27 0.16 -4.31
N VAL A 206 2.80 -0.02 -5.54
CA VAL A 206 2.95 1.00 -6.58
C VAL A 206 1.67 1.26 -7.36
N SER A 207 1.40 2.54 -7.64
CA SER A 207 0.30 2.97 -8.50
C SER A 207 -1.09 2.48 -8.06
N ASN A 208 -1.30 2.27 -6.77
CA ASN A 208 -2.59 1.87 -6.23
C ASN A 208 -3.47 3.10 -5.95
N VAL A 209 -4.78 2.89 -5.93
CA VAL A 209 -5.79 3.90 -5.63
C VAL A 209 -6.62 3.41 -4.45
N ILE A 210 -6.48 4.05 -3.28
CA ILE A 210 -7.09 3.60 -2.02
C ILE A 210 -7.91 4.74 -1.42
N PHE A 211 -9.20 4.51 -1.17
CA PHE A 211 -10.05 5.62 -0.73
C PHE A 211 -11.33 5.19 -0.02
N GLY A 212 -11.85 6.09 0.82
CA GLY A 212 -13.16 5.92 1.44
C GLY A 212 -13.25 4.68 2.33
N ASN A 213 -12.20 4.39 3.08
CA ASN A 213 -12.13 3.28 4.03
C ASN A 213 -12.09 3.83 5.46
N ASN A 214 -12.56 3.04 6.42
CA ASN A 214 -12.77 3.48 7.80
C ASN A 214 -11.60 3.20 8.74
N ASN A 215 -10.43 2.90 8.21
CA ASN A 215 -9.15 2.82 8.91
C ASN A 215 -8.00 2.87 7.90
N ILE A 216 -6.76 2.74 8.35
CA ILE A 216 -5.51 2.94 7.62
C ILE A 216 -5.56 2.50 6.15
N GLY A 217 -5.07 3.37 5.26
CA GLY A 217 -5.06 3.13 3.81
C GLY A 217 -4.02 2.11 3.39
N ILE A 218 -2.74 2.41 3.63
CA ILE A 218 -1.60 1.50 3.37
C ILE A 218 -0.79 1.38 4.66
N ASP A 219 -0.46 0.15 5.06
CA ASP A 219 0.37 -0.09 6.22
C ASP A 219 1.49 -1.09 5.97
N MET A 220 2.65 -0.82 6.59
CA MET A 220 3.87 -1.63 6.51
C MET A 220 4.35 -1.96 7.92
N ILE A 221 3.95 -3.14 8.44
CA ILE A 221 3.96 -3.47 9.86
C ILE A 221 5.17 -4.32 10.26
N GLY A 222 5.69 -4.01 11.43
CA GLY A 222 6.70 -4.81 12.12
C GLY A 222 6.39 -4.98 13.60
N PHE A 223 6.89 -6.07 14.15
CA PHE A 223 6.93 -6.37 15.60
C PHE A 223 5.60 -6.77 16.25
N GLU A 224 4.53 -6.95 15.47
CA GLU A 224 3.23 -7.42 15.94
C GLU A 224 3.17 -8.93 16.31
N GLY A 225 4.30 -9.61 16.23
CA GLY A 225 4.38 -11.03 16.53
C GLY A 225 3.95 -11.93 15.39
N THR A 226 3.70 -11.40 14.20
CA THR A 226 3.28 -12.14 13.00
C THR A 226 4.32 -13.19 12.60
N ALA A 227 5.60 -12.82 12.57
CA ALA A 227 6.73 -13.71 12.30
C ALA A 227 7.65 -13.91 13.51
N LYS A 228 7.14 -13.70 14.70
CA LYS A 228 7.90 -13.90 15.93
C LYS A 228 8.37 -15.33 16.07
N HIS A 229 9.63 -15.52 16.39
CA HIS A 229 10.17 -16.84 16.70
C HIS A 229 9.50 -17.43 17.94
N PRO A 230 8.94 -18.67 17.90
CA PRO A 230 8.09 -19.22 18.98
C PRO A 230 8.85 -19.70 20.21
N GLY A 231 10.18 -19.70 20.19
CA GLY A 231 10.98 -20.18 21.32
C GLY A 231 12.09 -19.20 21.68
N SER A 232 12.50 -19.17 22.97
CA SER A 232 13.72 -18.46 23.35
C SER A 232 14.95 -19.27 22.87
N VAL A 233 15.58 -18.80 21.81
CA VAL A 233 16.88 -19.31 21.39
C VAL A 233 17.94 -18.39 21.99
N ARG A 234 18.89 -18.97 22.72
CA ARG A 234 19.96 -18.20 23.38
C ARG A 234 20.72 -17.38 22.35
N GLY A 235 20.71 -16.06 22.54
CA GLY A 235 21.41 -15.10 21.66
C GLY A 235 20.65 -14.70 20.40
N ARG A 236 19.39 -15.13 20.22
CA ARG A 236 18.52 -14.70 19.13
C ARG A 236 17.39 -13.83 19.65
N ASN A 237 17.17 -12.67 19.02
CA ASN A 237 15.99 -11.86 19.30
C ASN A 237 14.76 -12.49 18.64
N PRO A 238 13.66 -12.74 19.38
CA PRO A 238 12.47 -13.38 18.81
C PRO A 238 11.83 -12.60 17.66
N TYR A 239 12.03 -11.30 17.57
CA TYR A 239 11.46 -10.41 16.57
C TYR A 239 12.41 -10.07 15.40
N GLU A 240 13.59 -10.70 15.31
CA GLU A 240 14.59 -10.36 14.29
C GLU A 240 14.14 -10.55 12.83
N ALA A 241 13.06 -11.30 12.60
CA ALA A 241 12.45 -11.50 11.31
C ALA A 241 11.05 -10.85 11.20
N ASP A 242 10.54 -10.26 12.29
CA ASP A 242 9.15 -9.86 12.40
C ASP A 242 8.93 -8.40 12.01
N PHE A 243 9.36 -8.02 10.80
CA PHE A 243 9.10 -6.69 10.26
C PHE A 243 9.27 -6.63 8.74
N VAL A 244 8.56 -5.69 8.13
CA VAL A 244 8.62 -5.39 6.70
C VAL A 244 9.83 -4.50 6.42
N ARG A 245 10.59 -4.78 5.35
CA ARG A 245 11.84 -4.05 5.06
C ARG A 245 12.23 -4.02 3.60
N ARG A 246 13.07 -3.04 3.25
CA ARG A 246 13.72 -2.88 1.93
C ARG A 246 12.71 -2.84 0.79
N GLY A 247 11.74 -1.97 0.92
CA GLY A 247 10.66 -1.84 -0.05
C GLY A 247 10.41 -0.43 -0.52
N VAL A 248 9.46 -0.33 -1.42
CA VAL A 248 9.03 0.94 -2.04
C VAL A 248 7.51 1.05 -1.99
N CYS A 249 7.02 2.20 -1.48
CA CYS A 249 5.63 2.64 -1.57
C CYS A 249 5.57 3.90 -2.44
N ARG A 250 5.14 3.78 -3.71
CA ARG A 250 5.33 4.84 -4.70
C ARG A 250 4.16 5.03 -5.66
N ASN A 251 3.92 6.28 -6.07
CA ASN A 251 2.88 6.64 -7.04
C ASN A 251 1.46 6.21 -6.62
N ASN A 252 1.20 6.04 -5.34
CA ASN A 252 -0.14 5.72 -4.87
C ASN A 252 -0.98 6.99 -4.70
N VAL A 253 -2.29 6.87 -4.89
CA VAL A 253 -3.26 7.93 -4.59
C VAL A 253 -4.15 7.44 -3.45
N VAL A 254 -4.11 8.13 -2.32
CA VAL A 254 -4.81 7.73 -1.10
C VAL A 254 -5.64 8.90 -0.57
N TRP A 255 -6.95 8.70 -0.34
CA TRP A 255 -7.78 9.79 0.22
C TRP A 255 -9.02 9.31 0.96
N GLY A 256 -9.55 10.20 1.81
CA GLY A 256 -10.78 9.92 2.55
C GLY A 256 -10.64 8.71 3.46
N ILE A 257 -9.49 8.59 4.11
CA ILE A 257 -9.18 7.56 5.09
C ILE A 257 -9.43 8.15 6.47
N SER A 258 -10.40 7.62 7.19
CA SER A 258 -10.82 8.19 8.47
C SER A 258 -11.46 7.14 9.37
N THR A 259 -11.22 7.25 10.66
CA THR A 259 -11.94 6.46 11.68
C THR A 259 -13.34 6.99 11.97
N GLU A 260 -13.79 8.06 11.32
CA GLU A 260 -15.17 8.55 11.46
C GLU A 260 -16.18 7.42 11.14
N GLY A 261 -17.06 7.13 12.07
CA GLY A 261 -18.02 6.02 11.96
C GLY A 261 -17.48 4.63 12.29
N ASN A 262 -16.20 4.49 12.63
CA ASN A 262 -15.59 3.22 13.01
C ASN A 262 -15.71 2.97 14.52
N MET A 263 -16.56 2.02 14.91
CA MET A 263 -16.83 1.71 16.32
C MET A 263 -15.62 1.18 17.10
N ALA A 264 -14.55 0.74 16.43
CA ALA A 264 -13.31 0.33 17.08
C ALA A 264 -12.52 1.52 17.67
N TYR A 265 -12.79 2.73 17.17
CA TYR A 265 -12.10 3.97 17.54
C TYR A 265 -13.03 4.98 18.22
N VAL A 266 -13.94 4.50 19.06
CA VAL A 266 -14.81 5.33 19.88
C VAL A 266 -14.31 5.31 21.32
N SER A 267 -13.93 6.48 21.84
CA SER A 267 -13.58 6.69 23.22
C SER A 267 -14.48 7.78 23.83
N ASP A 268 -15.12 7.50 24.97
CA ASP A 268 -16.02 8.42 25.67
C ASP A 268 -17.15 8.99 24.76
N GLY A 269 -17.59 8.23 23.77
CA GLY A 269 -18.66 8.61 22.84
C GLY A 269 -18.21 9.51 21.69
N HIS A 270 -16.92 9.72 21.51
CA HIS A 270 -16.30 10.47 20.41
C HIS A 270 -15.41 9.56 19.57
N PHE A 271 -15.37 9.80 18.28
CA PHE A 271 -14.41 9.15 17.38
C PHE A 271 -13.04 9.77 17.59
N ASP A 272 -12.02 8.91 17.65
CA ASP A 272 -10.61 9.32 17.66
C ASP A 272 -10.11 9.34 16.21
N PRO A 273 -9.87 10.53 15.60
CA PRO A 273 -9.45 10.64 14.21
C PRO A 273 -7.94 10.31 14.09
N CYS A 274 -7.64 9.04 13.82
CA CYS A 274 -6.27 8.54 13.81
C CYS A 274 -5.94 7.63 12.61
N ALA A 275 -6.77 7.63 11.56
CA ALA A 275 -6.50 6.79 10.40
C ALA A 275 -5.50 7.44 9.44
N ASP A 276 -4.41 6.72 9.18
CA ASP A 276 -3.36 7.15 8.26
C ASP A 276 -3.68 6.86 6.80
N GLY A 277 -3.34 7.80 5.93
CA GLY A 277 -3.30 7.49 4.51
C GLY A 277 -2.23 6.45 4.20
N ILE A 278 -1.00 6.67 4.68
CA ILE A 278 0.14 5.73 4.58
C ILE A 278 0.84 5.68 5.93
N TYR A 279 0.98 4.48 6.49
CA TYR A 279 1.66 4.24 7.74
C TYR A 279 2.85 3.27 7.56
N VAL A 280 3.95 3.57 8.22
CA VAL A 280 5.03 2.62 8.48
C VAL A 280 5.01 2.32 9.97
N ASP A 281 4.43 1.22 10.37
CA ASP A 281 4.41 0.75 11.76
C ASP A 281 5.51 -0.28 11.99
N GLY A 282 6.68 0.17 12.39
CA GLY A 282 7.81 -0.70 12.70
C GLY A 282 8.61 -1.20 11.49
N GLY A 283 8.24 -0.82 10.27
CA GLY A 283 8.99 -1.15 9.07
C GLY A 283 10.38 -0.49 9.02
N GLN A 284 11.32 -1.02 8.23
CA GLN A 284 12.69 -0.50 8.13
C GLN A 284 13.20 -0.45 6.68
N ASP A 285 14.08 0.49 6.37
CA ASP A 285 14.71 0.66 5.06
C ASP A 285 13.67 0.76 3.91
N ILE A 286 12.69 1.67 4.02
CA ILE A 286 11.58 1.81 3.06
C ILE A 286 11.61 3.19 2.41
N GLU A 287 11.41 3.24 1.11
CA GLU A 287 11.19 4.47 0.34
C GLU A 287 9.68 4.73 0.17
N ILE A 288 9.22 5.92 0.59
CA ILE A 288 7.85 6.42 0.38
C ILE A 288 7.94 7.66 -0.51
N ALA A 289 7.57 7.53 -1.78
CA ALA A 289 7.83 8.59 -2.75
C ALA A 289 6.70 8.77 -3.77
N GLU A 290 6.54 10.02 -4.22
CA GLU A 290 5.62 10.35 -5.31
C GLU A 290 4.18 9.88 -5.04
N ASN A 291 3.76 9.84 -3.78
CA ASN A 291 2.39 9.54 -3.42
C ASN A 291 1.57 10.84 -3.31
N PHE A 292 0.29 10.76 -3.63
CA PHE A 292 -0.68 11.81 -3.37
C PHE A 292 -1.64 11.36 -2.28
N VAL A 293 -1.53 11.97 -1.11
CA VAL A 293 -2.34 11.66 0.08
C VAL A 293 -3.16 12.87 0.45
N PHE A 294 -4.49 12.74 0.55
CA PHE A 294 -5.31 13.90 0.88
C PHE A 294 -6.62 13.55 1.59
N CYS A 295 -7.10 14.49 2.41
CA CYS A 295 -8.34 14.35 3.17
C CYS A 295 -8.39 13.03 3.97
N CYS A 296 -7.29 12.70 4.65
CA CYS A 296 -7.20 11.62 5.63
C CYS A 296 -7.20 12.22 7.04
N ASP A 297 -7.36 11.42 8.07
CA ASP A 297 -7.15 11.90 9.44
C ASP A 297 -5.67 12.27 9.62
N ILE A 298 -4.75 11.37 9.23
CA ILE A 298 -3.31 11.61 9.14
C ILE A 298 -2.86 11.32 7.71
N GLY A 299 -1.93 12.12 7.19
CA GLY A 299 -1.46 11.92 5.82
C GLY A 299 -0.48 10.76 5.71
N ILE A 300 0.77 10.97 6.15
CA ILE A 300 1.81 9.94 6.20
C ILE A 300 2.37 9.88 7.62
N GLU A 301 2.36 8.70 8.22
CA GLU A 301 2.97 8.44 9.53
C GLU A 301 4.16 7.47 9.41
N VAL A 302 5.23 7.74 10.17
CA VAL A 302 6.42 6.91 10.28
C VAL A 302 6.70 6.67 11.76
N ALA A 303 6.16 5.58 12.31
CA ALA A 303 6.16 5.33 13.73
C ALA A 303 6.18 3.82 14.05
N THR A 304 5.98 3.45 15.28
CA THR A 304 5.63 2.10 15.71
C THR A 304 4.90 2.16 17.04
N GLU A 305 4.02 1.23 17.28
CA GLU A 305 3.31 1.09 18.55
C GLU A 305 4.16 0.42 19.65
N HIS A 306 5.37 0.00 19.33
CA HIS A 306 6.29 -0.68 20.23
C HIS A 306 7.42 0.24 20.70
N SER A 307 8.05 -0.08 21.85
CA SER A 307 9.11 0.74 22.46
C SER A 307 10.46 0.03 22.41
N PRO A 308 11.56 0.74 22.05
CA PRO A 308 12.92 0.21 22.19
C PRO A 308 13.31 -0.07 23.64
N ASP A 309 12.58 0.46 24.61
CA ASP A 309 12.77 0.14 26.02
C ASP A 309 12.38 -1.31 26.34
N ASP A 310 11.42 -1.89 25.60
CA ASP A 310 10.99 -3.28 25.73
C ASP A 310 11.85 -4.23 24.90
N ASN A 311 12.23 -3.82 23.70
CA ASN A 311 13.10 -4.58 22.81
C ASN A 311 13.90 -3.63 21.90
N PRO A 312 15.23 -3.72 21.86
CA PRO A 312 16.08 -2.81 21.08
C PRO A 312 15.81 -2.83 19.57
N LEU A 313 15.05 -3.80 19.03
CA LEU A 313 14.62 -3.81 17.65
C LEU A 313 13.37 -2.94 17.39
N PHE A 314 12.58 -2.64 18.42
CA PHE A 314 11.32 -1.93 18.29
C PHE A 314 11.54 -0.45 17.96
N ARG A 315 11.80 -0.20 16.68
CA ARG A 315 12.01 1.14 16.12
C ARG A 315 11.73 1.14 14.64
N VAL A 316 11.35 2.28 14.13
CA VAL A 316 11.37 2.57 12.70
C VAL A 316 12.69 3.23 12.34
N SER A 317 13.36 2.78 11.29
CA SER A 317 14.63 3.36 10.87
C SER A 317 14.86 3.22 9.36
N GLY A 318 15.71 4.11 8.81
CA GLY A 318 16.08 4.07 7.40
C GLY A 318 14.93 4.37 6.43
N ILE A 319 13.89 5.05 6.90
CA ILE A 319 12.77 5.45 6.04
C ILE A 319 13.13 6.75 5.33
N ARG A 320 12.85 6.80 4.05
CA ARG A 320 12.92 8.03 3.28
C ARG A 320 11.55 8.39 2.71
N VAL A 321 11.01 9.53 3.15
CA VAL A 321 9.74 10.10 2.69
C VAL A 321 10.02 11.31 1.83
N HIS A 322 9.83 11.19 0.50
CA HIS A 322 10.21 12.30 -0.39
C HIS A 322 9.32 12.42 -1.62
N ASP A 323 9.27 13.62 -2.16
CA ASP A 323 8.49 13.94 -3.37
C ASP A 323 7.00 13.59 -3.27
N ASN A 324 6.45 13.49 -2.04
CA ASN A 324 5.02 13.29 -1.83
C ASN A 324 4.27 14.62 -1.82
N VAL A 325 2.99 14.58 -2.15
CA VAL A 325 2.05 15.68 -1.97
C VAL A 325 1.01 15.25 -0.94
N ILE A 326 0.87 16.01 0.14
CA ILE A 326 0.00 15.70 1.29
C ILE A 326 -0.90 16.90 1.55
N ALA A 327 -2.23 16.72 1.46
CA ALA A 327 -3.14 17.86 1.49
C ALA A 327 -4.43 17.61 2.28
N GLY A 328 -4.84 18.60 3.07
CA GLY A 328 -6.15 18.63 3.71
C GLY A 328 -6.41 17.53 4.72
N CYS A 329 -5.38 17.03 5.41
CA CYS A 329 -5.53 16.06 6.49
C CYS A 329 -5.97 16.79 7.77
N ARG A 330 -7.10 16.36 8.38
CA ARG A 330 -7.83 17.10 9.40
C ARG A 330 -7.96 16.40 10.76
N GLY A 331 -7.49 15.17 10.90
CA GLY A 331 -7.54 14.47 12.18
C GLY A 331 -6.39 14.84 13.11
N PHE A 332 -5.19 14.96 12.55
CA PHE A 332 -4.00 15.27 13.34
C PHE A 332 -2.91 15.99 12.54
N ALA A 333 -2.28 15.34 11.55
CA ALA A 333 -1.16 15.92 10.83
C ALA A 333 -1.07 15.49 9.36
N GLY A 334 -0.44 16.33 8.54
CA GLY A 334 -0.05 15.93 7.18
C GLY A 334 1.09 14.92 7.21
N LEU A 335 2.16 15.21 7.95
CA LEU A 335 3.30 14.32 8.17
C LEU A 335 3.51 14.14 9.66
N CYS A 336 3.53 12.89 10.12
CA CYS A 336 3.79 12.54 11.52
C CYS A 336 4.94 11.52 11.60
N PHE A 337 5.77 11.59 12.62
CA PHE A 337 6.77 10.57 12.88
C PHE A 337 7.16 10.49 14.35
N GLY A 338 7.47 9.27 14.79
CA GLY A 338 7.78 8.96 16.19
C GLY A 338 6.66 8.23 16.89
N GLY A 339 6.78 8.01 18.17
CA GLY A 339 5.74 7.38 18.97
C GLY A 339 4.80 8.40 19.59
N TYR A 340 3.51 8.17 19.53
CA TYR A 340 2.45 9.06 20.02
C TYR A 340 2.42 9.20 21.55
N ALA A 341 3.03 8.29 22.29
CA ALA A 341 3.12 8.35 23.73
C ALA A 341 4.56 8.19 24.21
N ARG A 342 4.84 8.69 25.44
CA ARG A 342 6.18 8.68 26.02
C ARG A 342 6.85 7.29 26.04
N HIS A 343 6.06 6.23 26.06
CA HIS A 343 6.54 4.85 26.18
C HIS A 343 6.33 4.04 24.89
N LEU A 344 5.72 4.60 23.88
CA LEU A 344 5.36 3.92 22.66
C LEU A 344 6.03 4.59 21.48
N GLY A 345 6.51 3.77 20.58
CA GLY A 345 7.10 4.17 19.33
C GLY A 345 8.50 4.77 19.45
N TYR A 346 9.17 4.75 18.33
CA TYR A 346 10.47 5.41 18.18
C TYR A 346 10.89 5.43 16.71
N THR A 347 11.25 6.60 16.23
CA THR A 347 11.72 6.78 14.85
C THR A 347 13.11 7.38 14.85
N GLU A 348 14.09 6.71 14.20
CA GLU A 348 15.45 7.22 14.15
C GLU A 348 16.11 7.06 12.78
N GLY A 349 16.97 8.01 12.40
CA GLY A 349 17.80 7.93 11.20
C GLY A 349 16.98 7.95 9.90
N CYS A 350 15.83 8.63 9.90
CA CYS A 350 14.96 8.78 8.74
C CYS A 350 15.15 10.14 8.07
N GLU A 351 14.78 10.22 6.79
CA GLU A 351 14.85 11.45 6.00
C GLU A 351 13.49 11.80 5.40
N PHE A 352 13.09 13.06 5.57
CA PHE A 352 11.83 13.63 5.09
C PHE A 352 12.16 14.84 4.23
N ASP A 353 12.18 14.66 2.90
CA ASP A 353 12.69 15.69 2.01
C ASP A 353 11.83 15.91 0.76
N HIS A 354 11.81 17.13 0.26
CA HIS A 354 11.09 17.52 -0.96
C HIS A 354 9.60 17.12 -0.97
N ASN A 355 8.93 17.05 0.18
CA ASN A 355 7.48 16.88 0.19
C ASN A 355 6.78 18.23 0.08
N THR A 356 5.58 18.23 -0.48
CA THR A 356 4.69 19.41 -0.50
C THR A 356 3.49 19.11 0.42
N LEU A 357 3.38 19.89 1.49
CA LEU A 357 2.30 19.79 2.47
C LEU A 357 1.38 20.99 2.33
N VAL A 358 0.07 20.74 2.16
CA VAL A 358 -0.88 21.80 1.84
C VAL A 358 -2.08 21.73 2.76
N ASP A 359 -2.27 22.77 3.54
CA ASP A 359 -3.49 23.02 4.30
C ASP A 359 -3.93 21.85 5.19
N ASN A 360 -2.98 21.18 5.84
CA ASN A 360 -3.24 20.18 6.88
C ASN A 360 -3.44 20.88 8.23
N ASP A 361 -4.07 20.25 9.20
CA ASP A 361 -4.22 20.82 10.55
C ASP A 361 -2.85 21.12 11.15
N THR A 362 -2.07 20.13 11.44
CA THR A 362 -0.65 20.27 11.70
C THR A 362 0.12 19.82 10.45
N GLN A 363 1.06 20.61 10.00
CA GLN A 363 1.83 20.24 8.82
C GLN A 363 2.81 19.12 9.13
N ILE A 364 3.58 19.25 10.22
CA ILE A 364 4.55 18.25 10.68
C ILE A 364 4.40 18.05 12.17
N ALA A 365 4.04 16.86 12.61
CA ALA A 365 4.03 16.45 14.01
C ALA A 365 5.28 15.64 14.36
N VAL A 366 6.05 16.12 15.32
CA VAL A 366 7.29 15.47 15.80
C VAL A 366 6.99 14.83 17.14
N GLN A 367 7.08 13.52 17.16
CA GLN A 367 6.89 12.72 18.36
C GLN A 367 8.21 12.09 18.80
N ARG A 368 8.20 11.05 19.66
CA ARG A 368 9.39 10.41 20.19
C ARG A 368 10.32 9.90 19.09
N SER A 369 11.38 10.66 18.79
CA SER A 369 12.24 10.41 17.66
C SER A 369 13.59 11.12 17.79
N ARG A 370 14.62 10.64 17.10
CA ARG A 370 15.93 11.30 17.07
C ARG A 370 16.70 11.02 15.79
N ASP A 371 17.69 11.85 15.54
CA ASP A 371 18.63 11.72 14.41
C ASP A 371 17.94 11.68 13.04
N ASN A 372 16.69 12.21 12.94
CA ASN A 372 15.97 12.36 11.69
C ASN A 372 16.29 13.71 11.06
N ARG A 373 16.13 13.80 9.76
CA ARG A 373 16.31 15.03 8.99
C ARG A 373 15.06 15.39 8.20
N ILE A 374 14.57 16.59 8.43
CA ILE A 374 13.38 17.15 7.79
C ILE A 374 13.79 18.40 7.04
N HIS A 375 13.89 18.33 5.70
CA HIS A 375 14.44 19.43 4.95
C HIS A 375 13.88 19.54 3.51
N ARG A 376 14.00 20.75 2.93
CA ARG A 376 13.55 21.04 1.56
C ARG A 376 12.08 20.71 1.29
N ASN A 377 11.27 20.66 2.34
CA ASN A 377 9.83 20.54 2.17
C ASN A 377 9.21 21.92 1.90
N LEU A 378 8.13 21.94 1.13
CA LEU A 378 7.29 23.11 0.92
C LEU A 378 6.01 22.96 1.73
N ILE A 379 5.74 23.94 2.57
CA ILE A 379 4.65 23.91 3.54
C ILE A 379 3.74 25.11 3.29
N LEU A 380 2.48 24.85 2.98
CA LEU A 380 1.54 25.86 2.55
C LEU A 380 0.24 25.78 3.35
N GLY A 381 -0.13 26.89 3.97
CA GLY A 381 -1.36 26.99 4.76
C GLY A 381 -1.32 26.11 6.02
N GLY A 382 -2.49 25.69 6.46
CA GLY A 382 -2.70 24.87 7.67
C GLY A 382 -2.80 25.67 8.95
N GLU A 383 -3.17 25.00 10.03
CA GLU A 383 -3.27 25.63 11.35
C GLU A 383 -1.87 25.82 11.94
N SER A 384 -1.11 24.74 12.07
CA SER A 384 0.24 24.76 12.66
C SER A 384 1.30 24.23 11.70
N GLY A 385 2.53 24.77 11.82
CA GLY A 385 3.69 24.35 11.02
C GLY A 385 4.34 23.09 11.55
N VAL A 386 5.11 23.20 12.65
CA VAL A 386 5.78 22.09 13.32
C VAL A 386 5.33 22.04 14.77
N VAL A 387 4.77 20.93 15.19
CA VAL A 387 4.34 20.69 16.56
C VAL A 387 5.13 19.53 17.15
N PHE A 388 5.60 19.73 18.37
CA PHE A 388 6.32 18.72 19.15
C PHE A 388 5.39 18.14 20.20
N ASN A 389 5.40 16.81 20.33
CA ASN A 389 4.62 16.15 21.36
C ASN A 389 5.16 16.49 22.76
N GLU A 390 4.38 17.25 23.53
CA GLU A 390 4.75 17.73 24.87
C GLU A 390 4.94 16.62 25.90
N SER A 391 4.40 15.42 25.64
CA SER A 391 4.62 14.26 26.52
C SER A 391 6.01 13.66 26.37
N CYS A 392 6.74 13.98 25.32
CA CYS A 392 8.09 13.49 25.07
C CYS A 392 9.14 14.32 25.83
N ARG A 393 10.23 13.68 26.20
CA ARG A 393 11.37 14.37 26.81
C ARG A 393 12.19 15.11 25.74
N PRO A 394 12.82 16.25 26.04
CA PRO A 394 13.65 16.98 25.08
C PRO A 394 14.74 16.11 24.42
N GLU A 395 15.35 15.19 25.18
CA GLU A 395 16.35 14.26 24.67
C GLU A 395 15.81 13.22 23.67
N ASP A 396 14.49 13.02 23.65
CA ASP A 396 13.77 12.13 22.74
C ASP A 396 13.21 12.87 21.51
N LEU A 397 13.55 14.15 21.34
CA LEU A 397 13.08 15.02 20.24
C LEU A 397 14.24 15.66 19.46
N VAL A 398 15.40 15.01 19.43
CA VAL A 398 16.62 15.54 18.81
C VAL A 398 16.64 15.25 17.32
N ASN A 399 15.99 16.10 16.55
CA ASN A 399 15.92 16.01 15.10
C ASN A 399 16.47 17.29 14.45
N ARG A 400 16.85 17.20 13.19
CA ARG A 400 17.29 18.34 12.39
C ARG A 400 16.19 18.78 11.44
N ILE A 401 15.66 19.97 11.63
CA ILE A 401 14.65 20.58 10.76
C ILE A 401 15.26 21.84 10.17
N ASP A 402 15.57 21.83 8.89
CA ASP A 402 16.25 22.95 8.23
C ASP A 402 15.92 23.06 6.73
N ALA A 403 16.23 24.19 6.13
CA ALA A 403 16.11 24.40 4.69
C ALA A 403 14.72 24.09 4.09
N ASN A 404 13.66 24.13 4.88
CA ASN A 404 12.28 24.07 4.39
C ASN A 404 11.80 25.46 3.98
N ALA A 405 10.71 25.55 3.25
CA ALA A 405 10.03 26.82 2.97
C ALA A 405 8.55 26.72 3.33
N ALA A 406 8.02 27.77 3.95
CA ALA A 406 6.63 27.79 4.39
C ALA A 406 5.95 29.13 4.08
N ALA A 407 4.63 29.09 3.87
CA ALA A 407 3.78 30.27 3.73
C ALA A 407 2.36 29.98 4.21
N GLY A 408 1.68 30.99 4.74
CA GLY A 408 0.27 30.96 5.05
C GLY A 408 -0.12 30.13 6.28
N ILE A 409 0.83 29.70 7.12
CA ILE A 409 0.56 29.01 8.40
C ILE A 409 -0.16 29.99 9.33
N ARG A 410 -1.27 29.57 9.94
CA ARG A 410 -2.08 30.43 10.83
C ARG A 410 -1.37 30.66 12.15
N ASP A 411 -0.95 29.61 12.83
CA ASP A 411 -0.09 29.71 14.02
C ASP A 411 1.38 29.90 13.60
N ARG A 412 1.80 31.17 13.50
CA ARG A 412 3.15 31.54 13.07
C ARG A 412 4.21 31.20 14.12
N GLU A 413 3.84 31.01 15.39
CA GLU A 413 4.75 30.65 16.47
C GLU A 413 5.20 29.20 16.37
N SER A 414 4.40 28.34 15.71
CA SER A 414 4.75 26.96 15.39
C SER A 414 5.84 26.81 14.31
N TRP A 415 6.30 27.95 13.71
CA TRP A 415 7.35 27.94 12.69
C TRP A 415 8.55 28.78 13.13
N ARG A 416 9.67 28.12 13.43
CA ARG A 416 10.90 28.77 13.82
C ARG A 416 11.78 29.11 12.60
N ALA A 417 12.57 30.20 12.72
CA ALA A 417 13.44 30.66 11.63
C ALA A 417 14.47 29.61 11.18
N GLU A 418 14.90 28.73 12.09
CA GLU A 418 15.84 27.64 11.80
C GLU A 418 15.25 26.55 10.89
N TYR A 419 13.93 26.42 10.83
CA TYR A 419 13.27 25.43 9.95
C TYR A 419 13.32 25.86 8.48
N GLY A 420 13.44 27.16 8.24
CA GLY A 420 13.54 27.75 6.91
C GLY A 420 12.78 29.07 6.79
N PRO A 421 12.81 29.70 5.62
CA PRO A 421 12.17 31.00 5.43
C PRO A 421 10.63 30.87 5.46
N LEU A 422 10.00 31.75 6.23
CA LEU A 422 8.58 32.01 6.17
C LEU A 422 8.33 33.16 5.20
N SER A 423 7.92 32.88 3.98
CA SER A 423 7.72 33.89 2.94
C SER A 423 6.29 33.80 2.40
N PRO A 424 5.40 34.72 2.78
CA PRO A 424 4.02 34.73 2.30
C PRO A 424 3.89 34.97 0.79
N ASP A 425 4.90 35.58 0.14
CA ASP A 425 4.80 36.04 -1.23
C ASP A 425 5.42 35.09 -2.28
N ARG A 426 6.11 34.05 -1.87
CA ARG A 426 6.84 33.15 -2.78
C ARG A 426 6.26 31.73 -2.92
N ALA A 427 5.34 31.35 -2.07
CA ALA A 427 4.72 30.04 -2.12
C ALA A 427 3.38 30.12 -2.85
N THR A 428 3.39 30.55 -4.08
CA THR A 428 2.26 30.36 -4.99
C THR A 428 2.44 29.01 -5.67
N LEU A 429 1.51 28.11 -5.44
CA LEU A 429 1.40 26.90 -6.23
C LEU A 429 0.87 27.27 -7.62
N ALA A 430 1.68 27.09 -8.65
CA ALA A 430 1.15 27.01 -9.99
C ALA A 430 0.32 25.73 -10.08
N ASP A 431 -0.89 25.83 -10.60
CA ASP A 431 -1.82 24.69 -10.77
C ASP A 431 -2.19 23.92 -9.47
N GLY A 432 -2.16 24.61 -8.32
CA GLY A 432 -2.67 24.11 -7.04
C GLY A 432 -1.67 23.34 -6.18
N PHE A 433 -0.77 22.55 -6.74
CA PHE A 433 0.19 21.73 -5.98
C PHE A 433 1.62 21.76 -6.54
N ARG A 434 1.86 22.59 -7.51
CA ARG A 434 3.17 22.74 -8.16
C ARG A 434 3.97 23.85 -7.50
N THR A 435 5.14 23.55 -7.00
CA THR A 435 6.06 24.58 -6.53
C THR A 435 6.71 25.36 -7.68
N LEU A 436 6.93 26.66 -7.46
CA LEU A 436 7.77 27.49 -8.32
C LEU A 436 9.23 27.57 -7.80
N ALA A 437 9.51 26.98 -6.63
CA ALA A 437 10.83 26.98 -6.04
C ALA A 437 11.58 25.67 -6.40
N PRO A 438 12.67 25.72 -7.17
CA PRO A 438 13.32 24.51 -7.71
C PRO A 438 13.98 23.63 -6.64
N ASP A 439 14.22 24.15 -5.44
CA ASP A 439 15.00 23.47 -4.40
C ASP A 439 14.18 22.99 -3.19
N VAL A 440 12.86 23.21 -3.23
CA VAL A 440 11.94 22.81 -2.13
C VAL A 440 10.63 22.30 -2.67
N GLY A 441 9.99 21.39 -1.92
CA GLY A 441 8.74 20.76 -2.30
C GLY A 441 8.90 19.58 -3.26
N SER A 442 7.80 18.90 -3.52
CA SER A 442 7.77 17.75 -4.40
C SER A 442 8.20 18.08 -5.84
N ARG A 443 9.11 17.31 -6.36
CA ARG A 443 9.54 17.36 -7.77
C ARG A 443 8.60 16.55 -8.66
N TRP A 444 7.84 15.64 -8.05
CA TRP A 444 6.77 14.92 -8.70
C TRP A 444 5.45 15.70 -8.60
N ILE A 445 4.59 15.56 -9.59
CA ILE A 445 3.33 16.31 -9.69
C ILE A 445 2.22 15.30 -9.93
N PRO A 446 1.19 15.29 -9.06
CA PRO A 446 0.01 14.46 -9.28
C PRO A 446 -0.67 14.79 -10.62
N ALA A 447 -1.29 13.79 -11.23
CA ALA A 447 -2.07 14.00 -12.44
C ALA A 447 -3.23 14.99 -12.20
N PRO A 448 -3.61 15.80 -13.22
CA PRO A 448 -4.61 16.86 -13.05
C PRO A 448 -5.94 16.40 -12.48
N GLU A 449 -6.42 15.21 -12.87
CA GLU A 449 -7.66 14.62 -12.37
C GLU A 449 -7.63 14.39 -10.86
N TRP A 450 -6.50 13.99 -10.31
CA TRP A 450 -6.34 13.80 -8.86
C TRP A 450 -6.28 15.12 -8.11
N THR A 451 -5.61 16.13 -8.67
CA THR A 451 -5.55 17.45 -8.05
C THR A 451 -6.90 18.16 -8.05
N GLU A 452 -7.72 17.97 -9.08
CA GLU A 452 -9.09 18.48 -9.12
C GLU A 452 -9.97 17.79 -8.09
N LEU A 453 -9.92 16.46 -8.00
CA LEU A 453 -10.62 15.68 -6.99
C LEU A 453 -10.25 16.12 -5.57
N CYS A 454 -8.96 16.32 -5.30
CA CYS A 454 -8.48 16.81 -4.00
C CYS A 454 -9.11 18.15 -3.65
N ARG A 455 -9.11 19.13 -4.57
CA ARG A 455 -9.74 20.44 -4.33
C ARG A 455 -11.25 20.33 -4.04
N GLU A 456 -11.93 19.42 -4.72
CA GLU A 456 -13.35 19.19 -4.46
C GLU A 456 -13.58 18.57 -3.08
N GLN A 457 -12.79 17.60 -2.67
CA GLN A 457 -12.89 16.96 -1.36
C GLN A 457 -12.57 17.97 -0.24
N MET A 458 -11.48 18.71 -0.34
CA MET A 458 -11.11 19.75 0.63
C MET A 458 -12.23 20.81 0.81
N LYS A 459 -12.92 21.20 -0.27
CA LYS A 459 -14.08 22.12 -0.18
C LYS A 459 -15.25 21.48 0.58
N ARG A 460 -15.51 20.18 0.37
CA ARG A 460 -16.59 19.47 1.07
C ARG A 460 -16.31 19.36 2.57
N GLU A 461 -15.09 19.05 2.95
CA GLU A 461 -14.68 19.02 4.36
C GLU A 461 -14.82 20.39 5.01
N SER A 462 -14.36 21.47 4.39
CA SER A 462 -14.51 22.84 4.91
C SER A 462 -15.97 23.27 5.08
N VAL A 463 -16.90 22.72 4.32
CA VAL A 463 -18.35 22.97 4.50
C VAL A 463 -18.91 22.17 5.67
N LYS A 464 -18.47 20.94 5.89
CA LYS A 464 -18.88 20.14 7.07
C LYS A 464 -18.45 20.79 8.39
N GLU A 465 -17.24 21.36 8.45
CA GLU A 465 -16.73 22.05 9.64
C GLU A 465 -17.51 23.34 10.00
N GLN A 466 -18.26 23.92 9.04
CA GLN A 466 -19.04 25.14 9.25
C GLN A 466 -20.49 24.89 9.65
N LEU A 467 -20.98 23.66 9.58
CA LEU A 467 -22.34 23.23 9.94
C LEU A 467 -22.36 22.57 11.32
#